data_35b87a290274c9dfd8f2e3ef1da34ba8
#
_entry.id   35b87a290274c9dfd8f2e3ef1da34ba8
#
_cell.length_a   1.000
_cell.length_b   1.000
_cell.length_c   1.000
_cell.angle_alpha   90.00
_cell.angle_beta   90.00
_cell.angle_gamma   90.00
#
_symmetry.space_group_name_H-M   'P 1'
#
loop_
_entity.id
_entity.type
_entity.pdbx_description
1 polymer ?
#
loop_
_entity_poly.entity_id
_entity_poly.type
_entity_poly.pdbx_seq_one_letter_code
_entity_poly.pdbx_strand_id
1 'polypeptide(L)'
;MVEPGWQRIGPDPAILAWAKAAQAAARTALATSPEPWRCGGTWFVGVDALPNGPDGAIGGTAFAWHALPLLPEPLQPAQLSVIRPGYPPPARDESPAAFAYRRDRDAAHLDGLLPIGPEKRRMVKEPHAWILGLPLTDTPASPLTVWEGSHAILRTALLKVLSSHPAETWGDIDITDAYQQARRDIFATCRRITLPARPGEATLLHRLTLHGV
;
A
#
# COMPACT_ATOMS: atom_id res chain seq x y z
N MET A 1 -4.75 16.50 -1.14
CA MET A 1 -5.46 15.53 -0.31
C MET A 1 -5.47 16.05 1.11
N VAL A 2 -6.64 16.12 1.69
CA VAL A 2 -6.96 16.84 2.92
C VAL A 2 -6.84 15.87 4.13
N GLU A 3 -6.86 16.42 5.36
CA GLU A 3 -7.25 15.65 6.53
C GLU A 3 -8.42 14.71 6.16
N PRO A 4 -8.38 13.41 6.41
CA PRO A 4 -7.55 12.67 7.35
C PRO A 4 -6.37 11.88 6.71
N GLY A 5 -5.96 12.16 5.48
CA GLY A 5 -4.92 11.45 4.73
C GLY A 5 -5.43 10.29 3.88
N TRP A 6 -6.75 10.12 3.80
CA TRP A 6 -7.42 9.12 2.97
C TRP A 6 -8.79 9.60 2.51
N GLN A 7 -9.29 9.00 1.44
CA GLN A 7 -10.62 9.28 0.89
C GLN A 7 -11.24 8.00 0.35
N ARG A 8 -12.51 7.76 0.65
CA ARG A 8 -13.31 6.71 0.02
C ARG A 8 -13.97 7.26 -1.25
N ILE A 9 -13.96 6.44 -2.27
CA ILE A 9 -14.70 6.64 -3.51
C ILE A 9 -15.84 5.61 -3.51
N GLY A 10 -17.06 6.10 -3.61
CA GLY A 10 -18.25 5.27 -3.61
C GLY A 10 -18.36 4.36 -4.84
N PRO A 11 -19.38 3.50 -4.87
CA PRO A 11 -19.57 2.57 -5.97
C PRO A 11 -19.70 3.29 -7.32
N ASP A 12 -18.91 2.84 -8.30
CA ASP A 12 -18.90 3.34 -9.67
C ASP A 12 -18.87 2.16 -10.66
N PRO A 13 -19.73 2.15 -11.69
CA PRO A 13 -19.79 1.05 -12.67
C PRO A 13 -18.48 0.85 -13.45
N ALA A 14 -17.71 1.90 -13.73
CA ALA A 14 -16.45 1.79 -14.45
C ALA A 14 -15.34 1.23 -13.55
N ILE A 15 -15.31 1.62 -12.26
CA ILE A 15 -14.43 0.98 -11.27
C ILE A 15 -14.77 -0.51 -11.15
N LEU A 16 -16.05 -0.87 -11.11
CA LEU A 16 -16.47 -2.26 -11.03
C LEU A 16 -16.08 -3.06 -12.29
N ALA A 17 -16.23 -2.48 -13.48
CA ALA A 17 -15.82 -3.11 -14.73
C ALA A 17 -14.31 -3.37 -14.73
N TRP A 18 -13.53 -2.37 -14.34
CA TRP A 18 -12.07 -2.50 -14.22
C TRP A 18 -11.67 -3.56 -13.19
N ALA A 19 -12.29 -3.56 -12.01
CA ALA A 19 -12.01 -4.55 -10.96
C ALA A 19 -12.29 -5.99 -11.42
N LYS A 20 -13.33 -6.22 -12.21
CA LYS A 20 -13.63 -7.53 -12.80
C LYS A 20 -12.55 -7.97 -13.81
N ALA A 21 -12.11 -7.08 -14.69
CA ALA A 21 -11.03 -7.34 -15.63
C ALA A 21 -9.71 -7.62 -14.89
N ALA A 22 -9.39 -6.81 -13.88
CA ALA A 22 -8.23 -7.00 -13.03
C ALA A 22 -8.28 -8.32 -12.24
N GLN A 23 -9.45 -8.72 -11.75
CA GLN A 23 -9.62 -10.01 -11.07
C GLN A 23 -9.30 -11.19 -12.00
N ALA A 24 -9.73 -11.11 -13.27
CA ALA A 24 -9.41 -12.14 -14.26
C ALA A 24 -7.89 -12.20 -14.52
N ALA A 25 -7.23 -11.06 -14.71
CA ALA A 25 -5.78 -10.96 -14.89
C ALA A 25 -5.01 -11.43 -13.64
N ALA A 26 -5.50 -11.10 -12.43
CA ALA A 26 -4.90 -11.51 -11.17
C ALA A 26 -4.85 -13.04 -11.00
N ARG A 27 -5.86 -13.78 -11.47
CA ARG A 27 -5.84 -15.26 -11.46
C ARG A 27 -4.67 -15.81 -12.27
N THR A 28 -4.42 -15.25 -13.44
CA THR A 28 -3.31 -15.64 -14.29
C THR A 28 -1.97 -15.25 -13.62
N ALA A 29 -1.86 -14.02 -13.13
CA ALA A 29 -0.67 -13.55 -12.43
C ALA A 29 -0.31 -14.44 -11.23
N LEU A 30 -1.28 -14.83 -10.41
CA LEU A 30 -1.08 -15.74 -9.27
C LEU A 30 -0.62 -17.13 -9.67
N ALA A 31 -1.06 -17.64 -10.83
CA ALA A 31 -0.68 -18.96 -11.33
C ALA A 31 0.73 -18.98 -11.93
N THR A 32 1.23 -17.85 -12.43
CA THR A 32 2.49 -17.76 -13.17
C THR A 32 3.59 -16.99 -12.45
N SER A 33 3.26 -16.31 -11.34
CA SER A 33 4.23 -15.50 -10.61
C SER A 33 5.32 -16.35 -9.95
N PRO A 34 6.59 -15.97 -10.07
CA PRO A 34 7.68 -16.58 -9.32
C PRO A 34 7.72 -16.14 -7.85
N GLU A 35 6.95 -15.13 -7.45
CA GLU A 35 6.92 -14.61 -6.10
C GLU A 35 6.38 -15.64 -5.11
N PRO A 36 7.10 -15.89 -4.00
CA PRO A 36 6.67 -16.90 -3.04
C PRO A 36 5.49 -16.38 -2.20
N TRP A 37 4.57 -17.29 -1.91
CA TRP A 37 3.59 -17.08 -0.86
C TRP A 37 4.28 -17.01 0.51
N ARG A 38 3.95 -15.99 1.29
CA ARG A 38 4.48 -15.73 2.62
C ARG A 38 3.54 -16.27 3.70
N CYS A 39 4.01 -16.27 4.95
CA CYS A 39 3.20 -16.61 6.13
C CYS A 39 2.44 -17.95 5.95
N GLY A 40 3.17 -19.03 5.68
CA GLY A 40 2.55 -20.34 5.52
C GLY A 40 1.59 -20.46 4.33
N GLY A 41 1.77 -19.67 3.28
CA GLY A 41 0.93 -19.70 2.10
C GLY A 41 -0.35 -18.86 2.19
N THR A 42 -0.45 -17.99 3.20
CA THR A 42 -1.65 -17.19 3.43
C THR A 42 -1.54 -15.74 2.96
N TRP A 43 -0.35 -15.29 2.56
CA TRP A 43 -0.12 -13.92 2.09
C TRP A 43 0.75 -13.89 0.84
N PHE A 44 0.27 -13.21 -0.20
CA PHE A 44 0.98 -12.97 -1.45
C PHE A 44 1.09 -11.47 -1.71
N VAL A 45 2.26 -11.02 -2.12
CA VAL A 45 2.51 -9.65 -2.59
C VAL A 45 3.26 -9.77 -3.91
N GLY A 46 2.56 -9.47 -4.99
CA GLY A 46 3.15 -9.40 -6.33
C GLY A 46 3.31 -7.94 -6.74
N VAL A 47 4.54 -7.44 -6.61
CA VAL A 47 4.89 -6.12 -7.12
C VAL A 47 4.85 -6.17 -8.65
N ASP A 48 4.26 -5.16 -9.27
CA ASP A 48 4.09 -5.07 -10.73
C ASP A 48 3.43 -6.30 -11.38
N ALA A 49 2.58 -7.01 -10.63
CA ALA A 49 2.03 -8.29 -11.07
C ALA A 49 0.82 -8.18 -12.00
N LEU A 50 0.11 -7.05 -11.99
CA LEU A 50 -1.03 -6.87 -12.89
C LEU A 50 -0.57 -6.24 -14.21
N PRO A 51 -1.03 -6.77 -15.35
CA PRO A 51 -0.59 -6.34 -16.68
C PRO A 51 -1.39 -5.13 -17.21
N ASN A 52 -1.64 -4.13 -16.36
CA ASN A 52 -2.25 -2.89 -16.84
C ASN A 52 -1.27 -2.08 -17.67
N GLY A 53 -1.76 -1.40 -18.70
CA GLY A 53 -0.99 -0.46 -19.49
C GLY A 53 -0.67 0.85 -18.74
N PRO A 54 0.19 1.71 -19.33
CA PRO A 54 0.48 3.03 -18.76
C PRO A 54 -0.75 3.95 -18.65
N ASP A 55 -1.79 3.71 -19.42
CA ASP A 55 -3.10 4.38 -19.31
C ASP A 55 -3.99 3.80 -18.21
N GLY A 56 -3.52 2.75 -17.54
CA GLY A 56 -4.24 1.99 -16.52
C GLY A 56 -5.21 0.95 -17.07
N ALA A 57 -5.37 0.83 -18.39
CA ALA A 57 -6.28 -0.16 -18.98
C ALA A 57 -5.81 -1.59 -18.70
N ILE A 58 -6.75 -2.51 -18.48
CA ILE A 58 -6.47 -3.93 -18.23
C ILE A 58 -7.47 -4.80 -18.95
N GLY A 59 -7.02 -5.81 -19.68
CA GLY A 59 -7.90 -6.72 -20.42
C GLY A 59 -8.86 -6.01 -21.38
N GLY A 60 -8.45 -4.91 -21.99
CA GLY A 60 -9.30 -4.08 -22.86
C GLY A 60 -10.28 -3.15 -22.12
N THR A 61 -10.29 -3.16 -20.80
CA THR A 61 -11.14 -2.28 -19.99
C THR A 61 -10.37 -1.03 -19.60
N ALA A 62 -10.86 0.15 -19.95
CA ALA A 62 -10.27 1.43 -19.61
C ALA A 62 -10.26 1.68 -18.09
N PHE A 63 -9.25 2.37 -17.61
CA PHE A 63 -9.19 2.78 -16.21
C PHE A 63 -10.18 3.93 -15.93
N ALA A 64 -10.83 3.89 -14.78
CA ALA A 64 -11.94 4.77 -14.43
C ALA A 64 -11.49 6.14 -13.90
N TRP A 65 -10.60 6.85 -14.61
CA TRP A 65 -10.07 8.16 -14.18
C TRP A 65 -11.16 9.16 -13.80
N HIS A 66 -12.26 9.18 -14.54
CA HIS A 66 -13.37 10.14 -14.33
C HIS A 66 -14.09 9.93 -12.98
N ALA A 67 -13.98 8.74 -12.39
CA ALA A 67 -14.57 8.42 -11.09
C ALA A 67 -13.64 8.77 -9.91
N LEU A 68 -12.40 9.18 -10.19
CA LEU A 68 -11.38 9.43 -9.20
C LEU A 68 -11.07 10.94 -9.10
N PRO A 69 -10.76 11.46 -7.89
CA PRO A 69 -10.32 12.84 -7.71
C PRO A 69 -8.83 12.99 -8.08
N LEU A 70 -8.44 12.41 -9.21
CA LEU A 70 -7.09 12.38 -9.75
C LEU A 70 -7.11 12.80 -11.22
N LEU A 71 -6.03 13.40 -11.68
CA LEU A 71 -5.80 13.62 -13.10
C LEU A 71 -5.17 12.37 -13.72
N PRO A 72 -5.48 12.05 -14.97
CA PRO A 72 -4.81 10.98 -15.69
C PRO A 72 -3.30 11.22 -15.76
N GLU A 73 -2.54 10.18 -15.43
CA GLU A 73 -1.09 10.16 -15.52
C GLU A 73 -0.63 8.74 -15.86
N PRO A 74 0.58 8.55 -16.38
CA PRO A 74 1.11 7.21 -16.66
C PRO A 74 1.22 6.38 -15.39
N LEU A 75 0.63 5.18 -15.41
CA LEU A 75 0.69 4.22 -14.31
C LEU A 75 1.74 3.15 -14.55
N GLN A 76 2.37 2.71 -13.47
CA GLN A 76 3.15 1.48 -13.46
C GLN A 76 2.22 0.26 -13.41
N PRO A 77 2.68 -0.95 -13.75
CA PRO A 77 1.94 -2.17 -13.47
C PRO A 77 1.54 -2.24 -11.99
N ALA A 78 0.29 -2.60 -11.72
CA ALA A 78 -0.22 -2.53 -10.36
C ALA A 78 0.25 -3.72 -9.50
N GLN A 79 0.45 -3.44 -8.21
CA GLN A 79 0.72 -4.47 -7.22
C GLN A 79 -0.56 -5.29 -6.96
N LEU A 80 -0.40 -6.60 -6.84
CA LEU A 80 -1.43 -7.52 -6.40
C LEU A 80 -1.16 -7.99 -4.98
N SER A 81 -2.05 -7.70 -4.04
CA SER A 81 -2.01 -8.23 -2.67
C SER A 81 -3.14 -9.22 -2.45
N VAL A 82 -2.82 -10.42 -1.96
CA VAL A 82 -3.81 -11.47 -1.69
C VAL A 82 -3.62 -12.04 -0.30
N ILE A 83 -4.71 -12.09 0.46
CA ILE A 83 -4.77 -12.71 1.78
C ILE A 83 -5.75 -13.87 1.74
N ARG A 84 -5.33 -15.01 2.27
CA ARG A 84 -6.15 -16.23 2.41
C ARG A 84 -6.62 -16.43 3.85
N PRO A 85 -7.67 -17.20 4.06
CA PRO A 85 -8.11 -17.61 5.40
C PRO A 85 -6.95 -18.20 6.23
N GLY A 86 -6.89 -17.85 7.51
CA GLY A 86 -5.82 -18.25 8.41
C GLY A 86 -4.67 -17.25 8.57
N TYR A 87 -4.62 -16.18 7.76
CA TYR A 87 -3.68 -15.07 7.99
C TYR A 87 -4.06 -14.31 9.29
N PRO A 88 -3.11 -13.87 10.11
CA PRO A 88 -1.66 -14.01 9.98
C PRO A 88 -1.06 -15.13 10.84
N PRO A 89 -0.60 -16.26 10.28
CA PRO A 89 0.25 -17.17 11.04
C PRO A 89 1.68 -16.60 11.13
N PRO A 90 2.50 -17.04 12.09
CA PRO A 90 3.92 -16.68 12.11
C PRO A 90 4.63 -17.22 10.87
N ALA A 91 5.54 -16.43 10.31
CA ALA A 91 6.43 -16.88 9.25
C ALA A 91 7.59 -17.71 9.84
N ARG A 92 8.16 -18.61 9.02
CA ARG A 92 9.16 -19.60 9.47
C ARG A 92 10.36 -18.98 10.22
N ASP A 93 10.86 -17.86 9.70
CA ASP A 93 12.06 -17.19 10.22
C ASP A 93 11.73 -15.82 10.87
N GLU A 94 10.48 -15.64 11.30
CA GLU A 94 10.01 -14.41 11.90
C GLU A 94 10.20 -14.43 13.41
N SER A 95 10.80 -13.37 13.95
CA SER A 95 10.91 -13.22 15.41
C SER A 95 9.52 -13.02 16.05
N PRO A 96 9.33 -13.43 17.32
CA PRO A 96 8.06 -13.18 18.04
C PRO A 96 7.66 -11.70 18.04
N ALA A 97 8.61 -10.78 18.14
CA ALA A 97 8.36 -9.34 18.10
C ALA A 97 7.89 -8.87 16.72
N ALA A 98 8.49 -9.38 15.63
CA ALA A 98 8.07 -9.07 14.26
C ALA A 98 6.67 -9.64 13.97
N PHE A 99 6.39 -10.86 14.42
CA PHE A 99 5.05 -11.45 14.32
C PHE A 99 4.00 -10.66 15.08
N ALA A 100 4.27 -10.31 16.34
CA ALA A 100 3.37 -9.50 17.14
C ALA A 100 3.09 -8.14 16.46
N TYR A 101 4.13 -7.49 15.94
CA TYR A 101 3.98 -6.25 15.17
C TYR A 101 3.06 -6.44 13.96
N ARG A 102 3.29 -7.46 13.15
CA ARG A 102 2.48 -7.74 11.96
C ARG A 102 1.03 -8.06 12.30
N ARG A 103 0.80 -8.83 13.34
CA ARG A 103 -0.53 -9.20 13.82
C ARG A 103 -1.27 -8.00 14.46
N ASP A 104 -0.60 -7.27 15.36
CA ASP A 104 -1.24 -6.27 16.21
C ASP A 104 -1.23 -4.86 15.59
N ARG A 105 -0.42 -4.66 14.54
CA ARG A 105 -0.26 -3.40 13.80
C ARG A 105 -0.50 -3.56 12.30
N ASP A 106 -1.25 -4.59 11.87
CA ASP A 106 -1.63 -4.83 10.48
C ASP A 106 -0.44 -4.74 9.49
N ALA A 107 0.74 -5.19 9.90
CA ALA A 107 1.97 -5.02 9.13
C ALA A 107 2.23 -3.56 8.65
N ALA A 108 1.78 -2.56 9.39
CA ALA A 108 1.73 -1.16 8.97
C ALA A 108 3.05 -0.65 8.39
N HIS A 109 3.00 -0.05 7.24
CA HIS A 109 4.15 0.42 6.48
C HIS A 109 3.85 1.70 5.71
N LEU A 110 4.89 2.24 5.12
CA LEU A 110 4.84 3.31 4.14
C LEU A 110 5.47 2.77 2.86
N ASP A 111 4.75 2.86 1.75
CA ASP A 111 5.27 2.44 0.45
C ASP A 111 6.44 3.32 -0.01
N GLY A 112 7.31 2.73 -0.83
CA GLY A 112 8.47 3.40 -1.39
C GLY A 112 9.66 3.57 -0.44
N LEU A 113 9.56 3.13 0.82
CA LEU A 113 10.67 3.08 1.76
C LEU A 113 11.34 1.70 1.73
N LEU A 114 12.39 1.54 0.94
CA LEU A 114 13.08 0.26 0.81
C LEU A 114 14.15 0.07 1.90
N PRO A 115 14.33 -1.17 2.38
CA PRO A 115 15.41 -1.52 3.28
C PRO A 115 16.71 -1.74 2.48
N ILE A 116 17.71 -0.92 2.70
CA ILE A 116 18.98 -0.94 1.96
C ILE A 116 20.11 -1.44 2.84
N GLY A 117 20.96 -2.26 2.26
CA GLY A 117 22.15 -2.84 2.91
C GLY A 117 21.83 -3.87 4.01
N PRO A 118 22.86 -4.43 4.66
CA PRO A 118 22.71 -5.49 5.66
C PRO A 118 21.96 -5.01 6.91
N GLU A 119 22.05 -3.73 7.24
CA GLU A 119 21.36 -3.12 8.38
C GLU A 119 19.91 -2.74 8.06
N LYS A 120 19.45 -2.97 6.82
CA LYS A 120 18.09 -2.68 6.35
C LYS A 120 17.68 -1.22 6.61
N ARG A 121 18.60 -0.28 6.35
CA ARG A 121 18.35 1.16 6.50
C ARG A 121 17.26 1.62 5.55
N ARG A 122 16.33 2.44 6.03
CA ARG A 122 15.20 2.92 5.24
C ARG A 122 15.60 4.15 4.43
N MET A 123 15.35 4.07 3.12
CA MET A 123 15.58 5.15 2.16
C MET A 123 14.38 5.31 1.25
N VAL A 124 14.10 6.54 0.78
CA VAL A 124 13.01 6.83 -0.15
C VAL A 124 13.46 6.45 -1.57
N LYS A 125 13.28 5.20 -1.95
CA LYS A 125 13.72 4.71 -3.27
C LYS A 125 12.64 4.77 -4.34
N GLU A 126 11.38 4.67 -3.95
CA GLU A 126 10.23 4.62 -4.86
C GLU A 126 9.16 5.63 -4.41
N PRO A 127 9.38 6.94 -4.65
CA PRO A 127 8.41 7.95 -4.22
C PRO A 127 7.11 7.83 -5.00
N HIS A 128 6.01 7.58 -4.32
CA HIS A 128 4.67 7.58 -4.91
C HIS A 128 4.05 8.98 -4.91
N ALA A 129 3.16 9.27 -5.85
CA ALA A 129 2.31 10.46 -5.85
C ALA A 129 1.11 10.27 -4.90
N TRP A 130 0.51 9.09 -4.94
CA TRP A 130 -0.65 8.64 -4.17
C TRP A 130 -0.67 7.10 -4.14
N ILE A 131 -1.57 6.51 -3.35
CA ILE A 131 -1.82 5.08 -3.34
C ILE A 131 -3.32 4.86 -3.54
N LEU A 132 -3.71 3.99 -4.46
CA LEU A 132 -5.10 3.66 -4.76
C LEU A 132 -5.35 2.18 -4.51
N GLY A 133 -6.18 1.88 -3.52
CA GLY A 133 -6.66 0.54 -3.23
C GLY A 133 -7.95 0.24 -4.00
N LEU A 134 -7.94 -0.83 -4.79
CA LEU A 134 -9.08 -1.31 -5.59
C LEU A 134 -9.39 -2.75 -5.18
N PRO A 135 -10.48 -3.02 -4.45
CA PRO A 135 -10.87 -4.37 -4.08
C PRO A 135 -11.25 -5.21 -5.31
N LEU A 136 -10.70 -6.41 -5.40
CA LEU A 136 -11.01 -7.36 -6.47
C LEU A 136 -12.00 -8.45 -6.02
N THR A 137 -12.23 -8.58 -4.70
CA THR A 137 -13.15 -9.57 -4.12
C THR A 137 -14.10 -8.92 -3.14
N ASP A 138 -15.33 -9.40 -3.07
CA ASP A 138 -16.31 -8.98 -2.06
C ASP A 138 -16.12 -9.83 -0.79
N THR A 139 -15.44 -9.28 0.19
CA THR A 139 -15.16 -9.94 1.46
C THR A 139 -14.98 -8.91 2.58
N PRO A 140 -15.48 -9.15 3.79
CA PRO A 140 -15.17 -8.32 4.94
C PRO A 140 -13.81 -8.64 5.59
N ALA A 141 -13.14 -9.72 5.13
CA ALA A 141 -11.88 -10.16 5.72
C ALA A 141 -10.72 -9.25 5.30
N SER A 142 -9.80 -9.03 6.22
CA SER A 142 -8.55 -8.30 6.00
C SER A 142 -8.76 -6.94 5.31
N PRO A 143 -9.59 -6.04 5.86
CA PRO A 143 -9.81 -4.72 5.29
C PRO A 143 -8.53 -3.88 5.38
N LEU A 144 -8.36 -2.98 4.44
CA LEU A 144 -7.33 -1.96 4.53
C LEU A 144 -7.46 -1.20 5.86
N THR A 145 -6.34 -1.05 6.55
CA THR A 145 -6.24 -0.31 7.80
C THR A 145 -5.33 0.90 7.61
N VAL A 146 -5.71 2.04 8.16
CA VAL A 146 -4.93 3.28 8.12
C VAL A 146 -4.83 3.89 9.53
N TRP A 147 -3.78 4.69 9.75
CA TRP A 147 -3.66 5.56 10.93
C TRP A 147 -3.97 7.00 10.50
N GLU A 148 -5.13 7.46 10.91
CA GLU A 148 -5.69 8.75 10.49
C GLU A 148 -4.80 9.92 10.93
N GLY A 149 -4.44 10.81 10.01
CA GLY A 149 -3.52 11.92 10.27
C GLY A 149 -2.01 11.57 10.24
N SER A 150 -1.65 10.30 10.12
CA SER A 150 -0.26 9.83 10.12
C SER A 150 0.62 10.48 9.06
N HIS A 151 0.04 10.84 7.91
CA HIS A 151 0.73 11.52 6.82
C HIS A 151 1.35 12.86 7.24
N ALA A 152 0.71 13.60 8.14
CA ALA A 152 1.22 14.89 8.64
C ALA A 152 2.44 14.68 9.55
N ILE A 153 2.39 13.68 10.43
CA ILE A 153 3.51 13.31 11.32
C ILE A 153 4.69 12.83 10.49
N LEU A 154 4.45 11.92 9.55
CA LEU A 154 5.49 11.40 8.65
C LEU A 154 6.10 12.51 7.79
N ARG A 155 5.26 13.38 7.20
CA ARG A 155 5.75 14.51 6.43
C ARG A 155 6.70 15.38 7.24
N THR A 156 6.33 15.74 8.47
CA THR A 156 7.14 16.57 9.35
C THR A 156 8.46 15.86 9.69
N ALA A 157 8.41 14.59 10.07
CA ALA A 157 9.60 13.82 10.45
C ALA A 157 10.58 13.65 9.28
N LEU A 158 10.07 13.30 8.09
CA LEU A 158 10.90 13.08 6.91
C LEU A 158 11.51 14.39 6.40
N LEU A 159 10.72 15.48 6.32
CA LEU A 159 11.22 16.77 5.88
C LEU A 159 12.29 17.34 6.84
N LYS A 160 12.20 17.06 8.13
CA LYS A 160 13.22 17.48 9.09
C LYS A 160 14.61 16.91 8.76
N VAL A 161 14.67 15.72 8.16
CA VAL A 161 15.94 15.10 7.72
C VAL A 161 16.26 15.54 6.29
N LEU A 162 15.29 15.41 5.37
CA LEU A 162 15.53 15.54 3.94
C LEU A 162 15.75 16.98 3.47
N SER A 163 15.15 17.98 4.14
CA SER A 163 15.24 19.39 3.72
C SER A 163 16.62 20.01 3.78
N SER A 164 17.56 19.39 4.49
CA SER A 164 18.97 19.80 4.50
C SER A 164 19.77 19.28 3.31
N HIS A 165 19.15 18.48 2.45
CA HIS A 165 19.76 17.85 1.28
C HIS A 165 19.03 18.27 -0.01
N PRO A 166 19.75 18.37 -1.15
CA PRO A 166 19.12 18.56 -2.45
C PRO A 166 18.10 17.43 -2.74
N ALA A 167 16.96 17.79 -3.35
CA ALA A 167 15.86 16.84 -3.55
C ALA A 167 16.26 15.60 -4.38
N GLU A 168 17.14 15.78 -5.34
CA GLU A 168 17.69 14.72 -6.20
C GLU A 168 18.51 13.67 -5.43
N THR A 169 18.98 14.00 -4.21
CA THR A 169 19.74 13.08 -3.36
C THR A 169 18.90 12.39 -2.29
N TRP A 170 17.62 12.73 -2.15
CA TRP A 170 16.75 12.19 -1.09
C TRP A 170 16.67 10.66 -1.07
N GLY A 171 16.78 10.05 -2.25
CA GLY A 171 16.81 8.60 -2.39
C GLY A 171 18.00 7.90 -1.70
N ASP A 172 19.07 8.63 -1.37
CA ASP A 172 20.28 8.09 -0.76
C ASP A 172 20.45 8.49 0.72
N ILE A 173 19.48 9.22 1.25
CA ILE A 173 19.50 9.66 2.64
C ILE A 173 18.85 8.61 3.55
N ASP A 174 19.56 8.22 4.58
CA ASP A 174 19.05 7.32 5.62
C ASP A 174 18.02 8.06 6.51
N ILE A 175 16.78 7.61 6.46
CA ILE A 175 15.67 8.15 7.25
C ILE A 175 15.19 7.20 8.34
N THR A 176 15.94 6.13 8.63
CA THR A 176 15.51 5.03 9.50
C THR A 176 15.05 5.52 10.86
N ASP A 177 15.86 6.31 11.53
CA ASP A 177 15.56 6.75 12.90
C ASP A 177 14.37 7.70 12.95
N ALA A 178 14.29 8.63 11.97
CA ALA A 178 13.16 9.54 11.84
C ALA A 178 11.85 8.80 11.56
N TYR A 179 11.89 7.81 10.66
CA TYR A 179 10.74 6.97 10.33
C TYR A 179 10.30 6.11 11.51
N GLN A 180 11.24 5.48 12.23
CA GLN A 180 10.92 4.66 13.40
C GLN A 180 10.31 5.49 14.54
N GLN A 181 10.84 6.70 14.79
CA GLN A 181 10.27 7.60 15.79
C GLN A 181 8.87 8.04 15.40
N ALA A 182 8.68 8.50 14.15
CA ALA A 182 7.37 8.89 13.65
C ALA A 182 6.33 7.76 13.78
N ARG A 183 6.72 6.51 13.52
CA ARG A 183 5.82 5.35 13.70
C ARG A 183 5.42 5.15 15.16
N ARG A 184 6.34 5.31 16.13
CA ARG A 184 6.00 5.25 17.55
C ARG A 184 4.99 6.31 17.92
N ASP A 185 5.20 7.54 17.46
CA ASP A 185 4.30 8.66 17.73
C ASP A 185 2.92 8.43 17.10
N ILE A 186 2.87 7.93 15.87
CA ILE A 186 1.64 7.58 15.17
C ILE A 186 0.85 6.50 15.93
N PHE A 187 1.51 5.42 16.36
CA PHE A 187 0.82 4.37 17.11
C PHE A 187 0.33 4.82 18.49
N ALA A 188 0.94 5.85 19.06
CA ALA A 188 0.53 6.42 20.33
C ALA A 188 -0.61 7.45 20.20
N THR A 189 -0.71 8.16 19.06
CA THR A 189 -1.57 9.35 18.95
C THR A 189 -2.63 9.28 17.86
N CYS A 190 -2.38 8.52 16.78
CA CYS A 190 -3.31 8.44 15.66
C CYS A 190 -4.34 7.35 15.87
N ARG A 191 -5.57 7.63 15.45
CA ARG A 191 -6.66 6.66 15.47
C ARG A 191 -6.47 5.62 14.36
N ARG A 192 -6.47 4.32 14.73
CA ARG A 192 -6.51 3.21 13.78
C ARG A 192 -7.92 3.09 13.21
N ILE A 193 -8.05 3.11 11.88
CA ILE A 193 -9.32 3.02 11.15
C ILE A 193 -9.25 1.88 10.15
N THR A 194 -10.25 1.02 10.14
CA THR A 194 -10.45 0.02 9.08
C THR A 194 -11.33 0.60 7.99
N LEU A 195 -10.96 0.36 6.75
CA LEU A 195 -11.62 0.85 5.55
C LEU A 195 -12.11 -0.31 4.68
N PRO A 196 -13.18 -1.02 5.10
CA PRO A 196 -13.76 -2.07 4.27
C PRO A 196 -14.28 -1.45 2.97
N ALA A 197 -14.03 -2.11 1.86
CA ALA A 197 -14.49 -1.69 0.54
C ALA A 197 -14.81 -2.92 -0.32
N ARG A 198 -15.68 -2.74 -1.32
CA ARG A 198 -16.16 -3.79 -2.24
C ARG A 198 -15.73 -3.49 -3.67
N PRO A 199 -15.69 -4.49 -4.57
CA PRO A 199 -15.49 -4.24 -5.99
C PRO A 199 -16.45 -3.18 -6.51
N GLY A 200 -15.91 -2.19 -7.23
CA GLY A 200 -16.63 -0.99 -7.65
C GLY A 200 -16.41 0.23 -6.77
N GLU A 201 -15.87 0.06 -5.57
CA GLU A 201 -15.40 1.14 -4.70
C GLU A 201 -13.89 1.27 -4.78
N ALA A 202 -13.35 2.40 -4.31
CA ALA A 202 -11.91 2.59 -4.17
C ALA A 202 -11.55 3.33 -2.88
N THR A 203 -10.31 3.20 -2.46
CA THR A 203 -9.73 3.98 -1.37
C THR A 203 -8.47 4.67 -1.86
N LEU A 204 -8.46 5.99 -1.83
CA LEU A 204 -7.31 6.81 -2.17
C LEU A 204 -6.59 7.25 -0.90
N LEU A 205 -5.27 6.99 -0.82
CA LEU A 205 -4.43 7.39 0.30
C LEU A 205 -3.44 8.47 -0.12
N HIS A 206 -3.19 9.39 0.79
CA HIS A 206 -2.00 10.23 0.70
C HIS A 206 -0.76 9.34 0.79
N ARG A 207 0.23 9.56 -0.09
CA ARG A 207 1.46 8.75 -0.19
C ARG A 207 2.20 8.51 1.13
N LEU A 208 2.02 9.39 2.12
CA LEU A 208 2.63 9.26 3.45
C LEU A 208 1.65 8.74 4.51
N THR A 209 0.48 8.24 4.15
CA THR A 209 -0.43 7.63 5.12
C THR A 209 0.10 6.26 5.53
N LEU A 210 0.34 6.06 6.83
CA LEU A 210 0.71 4.75 7.37
C LEU A 210 -0.48 3.82 7.24
N HIS A 211 -0.29 2.69 6.59
CA HIS A 211 -1.36 1.74 6.28
C HIS A 211 -0.88 0.29 6.31
N GLY A 212 -1.82 -0.66 6.32
CA GLY A 212 -1.55 -2.09 6.31
C GLY A 212 -2.81 -2.92 6.16
N VAL A 213 -2.69 -4.24 6.29
CA VAL A 213 -3.77 -5.22 6.16
C VAL A 213 -3.59 -6.32 7.20
#